data_d46cc456a31a359adedd35903d168398
#
_entry.id   d46cc456a31a359adedd35903d168398
#
_cell.length_a   1.000
_cell.length_b   1.000
_cell.length_c   1.000
_cell.angle_alpha   90.00
_cell.angle_beta   90.00
_cell.angle_gamma   90.00
#
_symmetry.space_group_name_H-M   'P 1'
#
loop_
_entity.id
_entity.type
_entity.pdbx_description
1 polymer ?
#
loop_
_entity_poly.entity_id
_entity_poly.type
_entity_poly.pdbx_seq_one_letter_code
_entity_poly.pdbx_strand_id
1 'polypeptide(L)'
;ARLFCRTTRATSITREGELFYRNCRPGVDRILQALEEVRDLREGPPRGLLKISAPHGFGRKVVAPLMAEFRARFPAVTFELRLEEGVDDLATHGVDVAFRDGRLDDSQIIAKQLIPMQMHVCASPRYARQHGLPGSVDELAAHACINQRLANGRLQSWDFKVDGQKRSVT
;
A
#
# COMPACT_ATOMS: atom_id res chain seq x y z
N ALA A 1 10.73 41.64 29.85
CA ALA A 1 12.19 41.88 29.83
C ALA A 1 12.58 42.39 28.45
N ARG A 2 13.48 43.37 28.41
CA ARG A 2 13.97 43.94 27.14
C ARG A 2 15.24 43.17 26.74
N LEU A 3 15.17 42.41 25.66
CA LEU A 3 16.27 41.53 25.23
C LEU A 3 17.32 42.26 24.37
N PHE A 4 16.94 43.38 23.72
CA PHE A 4 17.83 44.20 22.87
C PHE A 4 17.68 45.65 23.21
N CYS A 5 18.80 46.36 23.20
CA CYS A 5 18.87 47.83 23.18
C CYS A 5 19.13 48.32 21.75
N ARG A 6 18.21 49.12 21.22
CA ARG A 6 18.33 49.69 19.87
C ARG A 6 18.53 51.19 19.97
N THR A 7 19.60 51.67 19.41
CA THR A 7 19.88 53.11 19.17
C THR A 7 19.77 53.38 17.67
N THR A 8 19.75 54.65 17.30
CA THR A 8 19.69 55.05 15.85
C THR A 8 20.92 54.59 15.09
N ARG A 9 21.99 54.14 15.75
CA ARG A 9 23.27 53.75 15.11
C ARG A 9 23.69 52.31 15.36
N ALA A 10 23.10 51.62 16.35
CA ALA A 10 23.49 50.24 16.73
C ALA A 10 22.41 49.51 17.48
N THR A 11 22.37 48.16 17.31
CA THR A 11 21.59 47.27 18.10
C THR A 11 22.53 46.43 18.95
N SER A 12 22.36 46.40 20.26
CA SER A 12 23.13 45.59 21.22
C SER A 12 22.20 44.70 22.03
N ILE A 13 22.72 43.53 22.42
CA ILE A 13 22.00 42.61 23.29
C ILE A 13 22.10 43.13 24.75
N THR A 14 21.03 42.99 25.50
CA THR A 14 21.03 43.27 26.95
C THR A 14 21.56 42.08 27.74
N ARG A 15 21.86 42.26 29.03
CA ARG A 15 22.29 41.17 29.92
C ARG A 15 21.19 40.08 30.02
N GLU A 16 19.93 40.47 30.09
CA GLU A 16 18.78 39.57 30.05
C GLU A 16 18.67 38.85 28.73
N GLY A 17 18.93 39.53 27.61
CA GLY A 17 18.97 38.97 26.26
C GLY A 17 20.08 37.93 26.12
N GLU A 18 21.26 38.19 26.65
CA GLU A 18 22.39 37.27 26.61
C GLU A 18 22.13 36.00 27.45
N LEU A 19 21.53 36.16 28.65
CA LEU A 19 21.13 35.04 29.48
C LEU A 19 20.05 34.18 28.77
N PHE A 20 19.05 34.82 28.20
CA PHE A 20 17.99 34.15 27.43
C PHE A 20 18.58 33.38 26.24
N TYR A 21 19.41 34.00 25.43
CA TYR A 21 20.08 33.37 24.30
C TYR A 21 20.88 32.13 24.69
N ARG A 22 21.71 32.25 25.75
CA ARG A 22 22.55 31.16 26.25
C ARG A 22 21.74 29.95 26.71
N ASN A 23 20.59 30.20 27.34
CA ASN A 23 19.73 29.14 27.83
C ASN A 23 18.87 28.52 26.75
N CYS A 24 18.42 29.28 25.74
CA CYS A 24 17.55 28.80 24.69
C CYS A 24 18.29 28.15 23.51
N ARG A 25 19.49 28.65 23.17
CA ARG A 25 20.27 28.17 22.03
C ARG A 25 20.47 26.65 22.01
N PRO A 26 20.91 25.98 23.09
CA PRO A 26 21.11 24.53 23.08
C PRO A 26 19.83 23.76 22.79
N GLY A 27 18.69 24.28 23.25
CA GLY A 27 17.39 23.68 22.95
C GLY A 27 16.99 23.80 21.46
N VAL A 28 17.21 24.97 20.87
CA VAL A 28 16.97 25.21 19.45
C VAL A 28 17.92 24.37 18.59
N ASP A 29 19.21 24.34 18.92
CA ASP A 29 20.22 23.54 18.21
C ASP A 29 19.83 22.04 18.22
N ARG A 30 19.32 21.54 19.35
CA ARG A 30 18.86 20.16 19.46
C ARG A 30 17.63 19.88 18.63
N ILE A 31 16.68 20.82 18.53
CA ILE A 31 15.52 20.71 17.64
C ILE A 31 15.97 20.70 16.18
N LEU A 32 16.87 21.57 15.77
CA LEU A 32 17.39 21.61 14.40
C LEU A 32 18.14 20.32 14.06
N GLN A 33 18.95 19.80 14.98
CA GLN A 33 19.63 18.52 14.79
C GLN A 33 18.62 17.36 14.61
N ALA A 34 17.57 17.31 15.44
CA ALA A 34 16.53 16.28 15.26
C ALA A 34 15.81 16.40 13.92
N LEU A 35 15.59 17.60 13.40
CA LEU A 35 15.03 17.81 12.05
C LEU A 35 15.99 17.35 10.94
N GLU A 36 17.29 17.59 11.08
CA GLU A 36 18.31 17.09 10.14
C GLU A 36 18.38 15.55 10.16
N GLU A 37 18.36 14.93 11.35
CA GLU A 37 18.33 13.48 11.48
C GLU A 37 17.11 12.86 10.79
N VAL A 38 15.92 13.47 10.92
CA VAL A 38 14.69 13.04 10.20
C VAL A 38 14.82 13.26 8.70
N ARG A 39 15.47 14.33 8.27
CA ARG A 39 15.72 14.62 6.85
C ARG A 39 16.67 13.59 6.23
N ASP A 40 17.77 13.27 6.93
CA ASP A 40 18.73 12.26 6.50
C ASP A 40 18.10 10.86 6.40
N LEU A 41 17.11 10.55 7.26
CA LEU A 41 16.30 9.33 7.15
C LEU A 41 15.48 9.29 5.85
N ARG A 42 15.07 10.43 5.32
CA ARG A 42 14.28 10.54 4.07
C ARG A 42 15.15 10.62 2.81
N GLU A 43 16.32 11.22 2.88
CA GLU A 43 17.22 11.44 1.74
C GLU A 43 18.28 10.34 1.58
N GLY A 44 18.48 9.50 2.59
CA GLY A 44 19.38 8.35 2.55
C GLY A 44 18.83 7.17 1.75
N PRO A 45 19.65 6.14 1.46
CA PRO A 45 19.18 4.92 0.83
C PRO A 45 18.07 4.28 1.68
N PRO A 46 17.04 3.69 1.04
CA PRO A 46 15.93 3.06 1.74
C PRO A 46 16.39 2.06 2.78
N ARG A 47 15.85 2.16 4.00
CA ARG A 47 16.18 1.29 5.14
C ARG A 47 14.98 1.14 6.07
N GLY A 48 14.96 0.07 6.85
CA GLY A 48 13.91 -0.19 7.86
C GLY A 48 12.95 -1.29 7.45
N LEU A 49 11.90 -1.47 8.23
CA LEU A 49 10.87 -2.48 8.02
C LEU A 49 9.74 -1.90 7.17
N LEU A 50 9.40 -2.57 6.06
CA LEU A 50 8.24 -2.29 5.21
C LEU A 50 7.22 -3.40 5.38
N LYS A 51 6.02 -3.05 5.87
CA LYS A 51 4.91 -3.97 6.09
C LYS A 51 3.97 -3.93 4.89
N ILE A 52 3.83 -5.08 4.24
CA ILE A 52 3.06 -5.22 3.01
C ILE A 52 1.92 -6.20 3.24
N SER A 53 0.72 -5.87 2.73
CA SER A 53 -0.43 -6.77 2.69
C SER A 53 -0.84 -7.01 1.24
N ALA A 54 -1.13 -8.28 0.90
CA ALA A 54 -1.52 -8.66 -0.46
C ALA A 54 -2.44 -9.90 -0.46
N PRO A 55 -3.30 -10.06 -1.49
CA PRO A 55 -4.06 -11.28 -1.71
C PRO A 55 -3.12 -12.49 -1.85
N HIS A 56 -3.56 -13.66 -1.36
CA HIS A 56 -2.71 -14.87 -1.31
C HIS A 56 -2.02 -15.19 -2.64
N GLY A 57 -2.78 -15.24 -3.73
CA GLY A 57 -2.24 -15.60 -5.05
C GLY A 57 -1.27 -14.55 -5.60
N PHE A 58 -1.66 -13.28 -5.55
CA PHE A 58 -0.86 -12.17 -6.03
C PHE A 58 0.37 -11.94 -5.16
N GLY A 59 0.21 -12.01 -3.85
CA GLY A 59 1.30 -11.85 -2.91
C GLY A 59 2.43 -12.87 -3.12
N ARG A 60 2.07 -14.13 -3.30
CA ARG A 60 3.07 -15.21 -3.51
C ARG A 60 3.73 -15.17 -4.88
N LYS A 61 2.95 -14.89 -5.94
CA LYS A 61 3.44 -14.99 -7.32
C LYS A 61 4.09 -13.70 -7.84
N VAL A 62 3.69 -12.55 -7.31
CA VAL A 62 4.15 -11.25 -7.81
C VAL A 62 4.88 -10.47 -6.73
N VAL A 63 4.26 -10.24 -5.57
CA VAL A 63 4.83 -9.36 -4.54
C VAL A 63 6.10 -9.94 -3.93
N ALA A 64 6.10 -11.22 -3.56
CA ALA A 64 7.27 -11.85 -2.92
C ALA A 64 8.52 -11.85 -3.82
N PRO A 65 8.46 -12.17 -5.12
CA PRO A 65 9.59 -11.99 -6.03
C PRO A 65 10.06 -10.53 -6.12
N LEU A 66 9.14 -9.56 -6.24
CA LEU A 66 9.49 -8.14 -6.27
C LEU A 66 10.20 -7.69 -4.98
N MET A 67 9.78 -8.19 -3.82
CA MET A 67 10.47 -7.93 -2.55
C MET A 67 11.91 -8.45 -2.56
N ALA A 68 12.15 -9.63 -3.13
CA ALA A 68 13.48 -10.19 -3.25
C ALA A 68 14.38 -9.32 -4.15
N GLU A 69 13.88 -8.86 -5.30
CA GLU A 69 14.60 -7.97 -6.19
C GLU A 69 14.86 -6.60 -5.53
N PHE A 70 13.86 -6.05 -4.83
CA PHE A 70 14.00 -4.79 -4.11
C PHE A 70 15.09 -4.88 -3.02
N ARG A 71 15.08 -5.98 -2.25
CA ARG A 71 16.08 -6.22 -1.20
C ARG A 71 17.50 -6.37 -1.76
N ALA A 72 17.66 -6.95 -2.95
CA ALA A 72 18.95 -7.03 -3.61
C ALA A 72 19.53 -5.65 -3.93
N ARG A 73 18.65 -4.67 -4.24
CA ARG A 73 19.04 -3.27 -4.51
C ARG A 73 19.20 -2.43 -3.24
N PHE A 74 18.43 -2.75 -2.20
CA PHE A 74 18.37 -2.01 -0.92
C PHE A 74 18.46 -2.98 0.27
N PRO A 75 19.68 -3.50 0.57
CA PRO A 75 19.87 -4.55 1.59
C PRO A 75 19.44 -4.16 3.01
N ALA A 76 19.41 -2.85 3.31
CA ALA A 76 19.00 -2.32 4.61
C ALA A 76 17.46 -2.29 4.81
N VAL A 77 16.68 -2.66 3.78
CA VAL A 77 15.23 -2.80 3.89
C VAL A 77 14.87 -4.23 4.27
N THR A 78 14.05 -4.37 5.31
CA THR A 78 13.43 -5.63 5.72
C THR A 78 11.93 -5.60 5.42
N PHE A 79 11.31 -6.77 5.26
CA PHE A 79 9.92 -6.87 4.87
C PHE A 79 9.13 -7.77 5.81
N GLU A 80 7.88 -7.39 6.06
CA GLU A 80 6.83 -8.25 6.59
C GLU A 80 5.73 -8.34 5.53
N LEU A 81 5.48 -9.54 5.00
CA LEU A 81 4.42 -9.79 4.03
C LEU A 81 3.27 -10.53 4.70
N ARG A 82 2.10 -9.90 4.73
CA ARG A 82 0.84 -10.51 5.15
C ARG A 82 0.03 -10.91 3.93
N LEU A 83 -0.39 -12.17 3.90
CA LEU A 83 -1.23 -12.71 2.84
C LEU A 83 -2.66 -12.81 3.37
N GLU A 84 -3.53 -11.95 2.87
CA GLU A 84 -4.92 -11.84 3.34
C GLU A 84 -5.83 -11.27 2.23
N GLU A 85 -7.08 -11.72 2.18
CA GLU A 85 -8.04 -11.33 1.13
C GLU A 85 -8.93 -10.12 1.54
N GLY A 86 -8.96 -9.75 2.81
CA GLY A 86 -9.82 -8.67 3.34
C GLY A 86 -9.23 -7.27 3.12
N VAL A 87 -10.12 -6.28 3.07
CA VAL A 87 -9.76 -4.85 3.09
C VAL A 87 -9.80 -4.32 4.53
N ASP A 88 -10.22 -5.18 5.47
CA ASP A 88 -10.52 -4.78 6.82
C ASP A 88 -9.26 -4.25 7.52
N ASP A 89 -9.31 -2.97 7.84
CA ASP A 89 -8.47 -2.28 8.82
C ASP A 89 -6.97 -2.18 8.51
N LEU A 90 -6.62 -1.80 7.27
CA LEU A 90 -5.24 -1.54 6.86
C LEU A 90 -4.52 -0.54 7.80
N ALA A 91 -5.26 0.45 8.31
CA ALA A 91 -4.73 1.47 9.22
C ALA A 91 -4.43 0.89 10.61
N THR A 92 -5.28 0.01 11.13
CA THR A 92 -5.15 -0.56 12.49
C THR A 92 -3.99 -1.54 12.58
N HIS A 93 -3.64 -2.22 11.48
CA HIS A 93 -2.53 -3.17 11.45
C HIS A 93 -1.17 -2.56 11.11
N GLY A 94 -1.10 -1.25 10.93
CA GLY A 94 0.15 -0.54 10.61
C GLY A 94 0.80 -1.04 9.32
N VAL A 95 -0.02 -1.32 8.28
CA VAL A 95 0.44 -1.72 6.94
C VAL A 95 0.87 -0.47 6.18
N ASP A 96 2.08 -0.47 5.62
CA ASP A 96 2.62 0.64 4.84
C ASP A 96 2.13 0.61 3.39
N VAL A 97 2.03 -0.59 2.80
CA VAL A 97 1.59 -0.80 1.42
C VAL A 97 0.62 -1.98 1.34
N ALA A 98 -0.54 -1.76 0.74
CA ALA A 98 -1.51 -2.82 0.50
C ALA A 98 -1.79 -2.99 -0.99
N PHE A 99 -1.69 -4.21 -1.48
CA PHE A 99 -2.20 -4.59 -2.80
C PHE A 99 -3.61 -5.12 -2.65
N ARG A 100 -4.52 -4.60 -3.45
CA ARG A 100 -5.94 -5.02 -3.41
C ARG A 100 -6.49 -5.04 -4.82
N ASP A 101 -7.44 -5.92 -5.06
CA ASP A 101 -8.25 -5.97 -6.27
C ASP A 101 -9.60 -5.28 -6.04
N GLY A 102 -10.24 -4.85 -7.12
CA GLY A 102 -11.54 -4.18 -7.08
C GLY A 102 -11.45 -2.66 -6.88
N ARG A 103 -12.60 -2.06 -6.57
CA ARG A 103 -12.72 -0.64 -6.22
C ARG A 103 -12.57 -0.49 -4.71
N LEU A 104 -11.74 0.46 -4.33
CA LEU A 104 -11.69 0.92 -2.94
C LEU A 104 -12.80 1.95 -2.75
N ASP A 105 -13.61 1.77 -1.73
CA ASP A 105 -14.56 2.78 -1.29
C ASP A 105 -13.81 4.01 -0.76
N ASP A 106 -14.50 5.16 -0.77
CA ASP A 106 -13.94 6.46 -0.40
C ASP A 106 -13.32 6.37 1.01
N SER A 107 -12.00 6.32 1.05
CA SER A 107 -11.23 6.20 2.29
C SER A 107 -10.10 7.23 2.28
N GLN A 108 -9.55 7.56 3.45
CA GLN A 108 -8.38 8.43 3.59
C GLN A 108 -7.08 7.82 3.03
N ILE A 109 -7.17 6.69 2.32
CA ILE A 109 -6.05 5.94 1.78
C ILE A 109 -5.74 6.43 0.36
N ILE A 110 -4.48 6.72 0.09
CA ILE A 110 -4.02 7.04 -1.26
C ILE A 110 -3.96 5.75 -2.07
N ALA A 111 -4.83 5.63 -3.07
CA ALA A 111 -4.88 4.48 -3.97
C ALA A 111 -4.30 4.83 -5.34
N LYS A 112 -3.51 3.90 -5.89
CA LYS A 112 -2.96 3.99 -7.25
C LYS A 112 -3.28 2.70 -8.00
N GLN A 113 -3.94 2.81 -9.15
CA GLN A 113 -4.13 1.67 -10.02
C GLN A 113 -2.79 1.25 -10.63
N LEU A 114 -2.41 -0.02 -10.45
CA LEU A 114 -1.16 -0.58 -10.93
C LEU A 114 -1.33 -1.25 -12.30
N ILE A 115 -2.29 -2.18 -12.37
CA ILE A 115 -2.58 -2.98 -13.57
C ILE A 115 -4.09 -3.17 -13.71
N PRO A 116 -4.62 -3.26 -14.93
CA PRO A 116 -5.99 -3.72 -15.13
C PRO A 116 -6.05 -5.23 -14.82
N MET A 117 -7.07 -5.65 -14.07
CA MET A 117 -7.34 -7.06 -13.84
C MET A 117 -8.46 -7.54 -14.75
N GLN A 118 -8.23 -8.66 -15.42
CA GLN A 118 -9.22 -9.34 -16.22
C GLN A 118 -9.43 -10.75 -15.67
N MET A 119 -10.69 -11.08 -15.39
CA MET A 119 -11.08 -12.42 -14.95
C MET A 119 -11.32 -13.31 -16.18
N HIS A 120 -10.85 -14.54 -16.09
CA HIS A 120 -11.07 -15.56 -17.11
C HIS A 120 -11.64 -16.81 -16.49
N VAL A 121 -12.60 -17.43 -17.17
CA VAL A 121 -13.05 -18.79 -16.84
C VAL A 121 -12.06 -19.77 -17.46
N CYS A 122 -11.51 -20.64 -16.64
CA CYS A 122 -10.48 -21.59 -17.07
C CYS A 122 -10.89 -23.01 -16.74
N ALA A 123 -10.48 -23.94 -17.58
CA ALA A 123 -10.60 -25.37 -17.32
C ALA A 123 -9.24 -26.06 -17.44
N SER A 124 -9.06 -27.16 -16.71
CA SER A 124 -7.85 -27.96 -16.88
C SER A 124 -7.89 -28.68 -18.23
N PRO A 125 -6.71 -28.98 -18.85
CA PRO A 125 -6.67 -29.74 -20.09
C PRO A 125 -7.36 -31.12 -19.97
N ARG A 126 -7.30 -31.72 -18.78
CA ARG A 126 -7.99 -33.00 -18.52
C ARG A 126 -9.50 -32.86 -18.59
N TYR A 127 -10.04 -31.82 -17.91
CA TYR A 127 -11.48 -31.54 -17.95
C TYR A 127 -11.96 -31.27 -19.37
N ALA A 128 -11.24 -30.40 -20.11
CA ALA A 128 -11.58 -30.05 -21.48
C ALA A 128 -11.62 -31.26 -22.41
N ARG A 129 -10.69 -32.22 -22.25
CA ARG A 129 -10.71 -33.46 -23.04
C ARG A 129 -11.88 -34.38 -22.72
N GLN A 130 -12.36 -34.40 -21.48
CA GLN A 130 -13.43 -35.29 -21.04
C GLN A 130 -14.82 -34.72 -21.27
N HIS A 131 -14.99 -33.40 -21.15
CA HIS A 131 -16.31 -32.76 -21.13
C HIS A 131 -16.48 -31.68 -22.19
N GLY A 132 -15.47 -31.41 -23.00
CA GLY A 132 -15.46 -30.27 -23.92
C GLY A 132 -15.26 -28.94 -23.19
N LEU A 133 -15.39 -27.84 -23.92
CA LEU A 133 -15.39 -26.47 -23.44
C LEU A 133 -16.69 -25.78 -23.86
N PRO A 134 -17.29 -24.92 -23.01
CA PRO A 134 -18.46 -24.15 -23.40
C PRO A 134 -18.08 -23.15 -24.50
N GLY A 135 -18.89 -23.10 -25.55
CA GLY A 135 -18.78 -22.14 -26.65
C GLY A 135 -19.53 -20.84 -26.36
N SER A 136 -20.39 -20.83 -25.35
CA SER A 136 -21.15 -19.66 -24.92
C SER A 136 -21.28 -19.59 -23.40
N VAL A 137 -21.72 -18.43 -22.88
CA VAL A 137 -21.98 -18.24 -21.44
C VAL A 137 -23.13 -19.15 -20.98
N ASP A 138 -24.11 -19.42 -21.84
CA ASP A 138 -25.25 -20.28 -21.49
C ASP A 138 -24.87 -21.74 -21.29
N GLU A 139 -23.89 -22.21 -22.03
CA GLU A 139 -23.41 -23.59 -21.94
C GLU A 139 -22.67 -23.87 -20.63
N LEU A 140 -22.25 -22.84 -19.88
CA LEU A 140 -21.66 -22.99 -18.55
C LEU A 140 -22.59 -23.74 -17.59
N ALA A 141 -23.91 -23.63 -17.74
CA ALA A 141 -24.90 -24.35 -16.93
C ALA A 141 -24.81 -25.87 -17.09
N ALA A 142 -24.28 -26.36 -18.23
CA ALA A 142 -24.07 -27.79 -18.46
C ALA A 142 -22.73 -28.32 -17.93
N HIS A 143 -21.89 -27.44 -17.43
CA HIS A 143 -20.55 -27.78 -16.93
C HIS A 143 -20.47 -27.78 -15.39
N ALA A 144 -19.61 -28.63 -14.83
CA ALA A 144 -19.30 -28.61 -13.41
C ALA A 144 -18.36 -27.44 -13.11
N CYS A 145 -18.94 -26.34 -12.65
CA CYS A 145 -18.22 -25.11 -12.34
C CYS A 145 -17.82 -25.05 -10.86
N ILE A 146 -16.62 -24.52 -10.61
CA ILE A 146 -16.14 -24.19 -9.26
C ILE A 146 -16.32 -22.70 -9.06
N ASN A 147 -17.16 -22.31 -8.13
CA ASN A 147 -17.42 -20.92 -7.81
C ASN A 147 -16.82 -20.54 -6.44
N GLN A 148 -16.49 -19.26 -6.26
CA GLN A 148 -15.99 -18.72 -5.02
C GLN A 148 -17.15 -18.29 -4.11
N ARG A 149 -17.07 -18.67 -2.82
CA ARG A 149 -17.97 -18.16 -1.79
C ARG A 149 -17.28 -16.98 -1.09
N LEU A 150 -17.92 -15.83 -1.15
CA LEU A 150 -17.46 -14.61 -0.51
C LEU A 150 -17.64 -14.69 1.02
N ALA A 151 -16.94 -13.84 1.78
CA ALA A 151 -17.01 -13.77 3.23
C ALA A 151 -18.44 -13.54 3.77
N ASN A 152 -19.30 -12.85 3.01
CA ASN A 152 -20.72 -12.65 3.34
C ASN A 152 -21.61 -13.86 3.04
N GLY A 153 -21.05 -15.02 2.68
CA GLY A 153 -21.74 -16.27 2.37
C GLY A 153 -22.35 -16.36 0.97
N ARG A 154 -22.33 -15.30 0.17
CA ARG A 154 -22.84 -15.31 -1.22
C ARG A 154 -21.84 -15.94 -2.18
N LEU A 155 -22.32 -16.57 -3.24
CA LEU A 155 -21.49 -16.96 -4.38
C LEU A 155 -21.12 -15.73 -5.18
N GLN A 156 -19.89 -15.69 -5.66
CA GLN A 156 -19.44 -14.64 -6.55
C GLN A 156 -20.10 -14.81 -7.92
N SER A 157 -20.76 -13.76 -8.41
CA SER A 157 -21.28 -13.75 -9.77
C SER A 157 -20.14 -13.62 -10.78
N TRP A 158 -20.23 -14.37 -11.87
CA TRP A 158 -19.32 -14.26 -13.00
C TRP A 158 -19.92 -13.29 -14.03
N ASP A 159 -19.25 -12.16 -14.20
CA ASP A 159 -19.70 -11.10 -15.09
C ASP A 159 -18.99 -11.22 -16.45
N PHE A 160 -19.78 -11.42 -17.48
CA PHE A 160 -19.33 -11.48 -18.86
C PHE A 160 -19.78 -10.24 -19.63
N LYS A 161 -19.07 -9.90 -20.67
CA LYS A 161 -19.49 -8.93 -21.67
C LYS A 161 -19.76 -9.65 -22.98
N VAL A 162 -21.04 -9.80 -23.33
CA VAL A 162 -21.51 -10.47 -24.55
C VAL A 162 -22.21 -9.42 -25.40
N ASP A 163 -21.78 -9.23 -26.65
CA ASP A 163 -22.33 -8.24 -27.59
C ASP A 163 -22.46 -6.82 -26.99
N GLY A 164 -21.48 -6.43 -26.19
CA GLY A 164 -21.47 -5.13 -25.50
C GLY A 164 -22.33 -5.04 -24.26
N GLN A 165 -23.14 -6.03 -23.95
CA GLN A 165 -24.01 -6.07 -22.78
C GLN A 165 -23.40 -6.89 -21.64
N LYS A 166 -23.64 -6.43 -20.40
CA LYS A 166 -23.22 -7.18 -19.21
C LYS A 166 -24.17 -8.33 -18.97
N ARG A 167 -23.63 -9.54 -18.81
CA ARG A 167 -24.35 -10.76 -18.48
C ARG A 167 -23.71 -11.42 -17.27
N SER A 168 -24.48 -11.66 -16.22
CA SER A 168 -24.01 -12.25 -14.97
C SER A 168 -24.56 -13.68 -14.81
N VAL A 169 -23.70 -14.61 -14.40
CA VAL A 169 -24.02 -16.01 -14.10
C VAL A 169 -23.53 -16.33 -12.70
N THR A 170 -24.33 -17.09 -11.93
CA THR A 170 -23.99 -17.49 -10.55
C THR A 170 -23.96 -18.99 -10.42
#